data_fe16c0f9f1c70fd659e5eb62ffe280a1
#
_entry.id   fe16c0f9f1c70fd659e5eb62ffe280a1
#
_cell.length_a   1.000
_cell.length_b   1.000
_cell.length_c   1.000
_cell.angle_alpha   90.00
_cell.angle_beta   90.00
_cell.angle_gamma   90.00
#
_symmetry.space_group_name_H-M   'P 1'
#
loop_
_entity.id
_entity.type
_entity.pdbx_description
1 polymer ?
#
loop_
_entity_poly.entity_id
_entity_poly.type
_entity_poly.pdbx_seq_one_letter_code
_entity_poly.pdbx_strand_id
1 'polypeptide(L)'
;HIGGADATRWLLERAQLGPGKRMLDTGAFVGASARSAAEATGCDAFASDLNLDFLAAGREMPGGAGVRWVAADSGRLPFPDGQFQSVWAMDTYISVRELSRVAAPAEATLCLNCEVPTDARGGAEAFIDEWAEYGWQLAGHKDMSNDATVTWRTAEAEMVRRRPFFEDRYGTRPYLRQLDMLMSMLLSYERHEQGHGLFVFRR
;
A
#
# COMPACT_ATOMS: atom_id res chain seq x y z
N HIS A 1 -0.96 6.63 -0.38
CA HIS A 1 -0.33 5.81 -1.43
C HIS A 1 -0.33 6.55 -2.78
N ILE A 2 0.57 6.13 -3.67
CA ILE A 2 0.68 6.70 -5.01
C ILE A 2 -0.64 6.52 -5.78
N GLY A 3 -1.05 7.54 -6.54
CA GLY A 3 -2.31 7.55 -7.31
C GLY A 3 -3.58 7.73 -6.50
N GLY A 4 -3.50 7.78 -5.16
CA GLY A 4 -4.61 8.16 -4.28
C GLY A 4 -5.93 7.44 -4.54
N ALA A 5 -7.03 8.19 -4.57
CA ALA A 5 -8.37 7.63 -4.75
C ALA A 5 -8.58 6.92 -6.10
N ASP A 6 -7.91 7.34 -7.16
CA ASP A 6 -8.04 6.71 -8.48
C ASP A 6 -7.37 5.34 -8.52
N ALA A 7 -6.20 5.20 -7.86
CA ALA A 7 -5.55 3.91 -7.67
C ALA A 7 -6.43 2.96 -6.83
N THR A 8 -6.99 3.45 -5.71
CA THR A 8 -7.92 2.66 -4.88
C THR A 8 -9.14 2.21 -5.70
N ARG A 9 -9.74 3.07 -6.51
CA ARG A 9 -10.90 2.74 -7.35
C ARG A 9 -10.55 1.66 -8.37
N TRP A 10 -9.41 1.81 -9.05
CA TRP A 10 -8.93 0.83 -10.03
C TRP A 10 -8.74 -0.57 -9.42
N LEU A 11 -8.23 -0.63 -8.18
CA LEU A 11 -8.08 -1.89 -7.44
C LEU A 11 -9.45 -2.46 -7.00
N LEU A 12 -10.36 -1.61 -6.48
CA LEU A 12 -11.70 -2.02 -6.04
C LEU A 12 -12.50 -2.71 -7.15
N GLU A 13 -12.45 -2.18 -8.38
CA GLU A 13 -13.10 -2.78 -9.54
C GLU A 13 -12.61 -4.20 -9.85
N ARG A 14 -11.41 -4.58 -9.35
CA ARG A 14 -10.73 -5.85 -9.64
C ARG A 14 -10.63 -6.79 -8.46
N ALA A 15 -10.83 -6.28 -7.25
CA ALA A 15 -10.62 -7.02 -5.99
C ALA A 15 -11.71 -8.05 -5.67
N GLN A 16 -12.82 -8.09 -6.44
CA GLN A 16 -13.93 -9.04 -6.25
C GLN A 16 -14.50 -9.02 -4.82
N LEU A 17 -14.53 -7.85 -4.19
CA LEU A 17 -15.06 -7.63 -2.85
C LEU A 17 -16.59 -7.52 -2.88
N GLY A 18 -17.21 -7.79 -1.74
CA GLY A 18 -18.66 -7.69 -1.54
C GLY A 18 -19.07 -8.13 -0.13
N PRO A 19 -20.37 -8.07 0.20
CA PRO A 19 -20.87 -8.54 1.48
C PRO A 19 -20.48 -9.99 1.76
N GLY A 20 -20.05 -10.25 3.01
CA GLY A 20 -19.60 -11.58 3.44
C GLY A 20 -18.13 -11.92 3.10
N LYS A 21 -17.45 -11.09 2.31
CA LYS A 21 -16.00 -11.24 2.06
C LYS A 21 -15.19 -10.42 3.04
N ARG A 22 -14.02 -10.94 3.41
CA ARG A 22 -13.06 -10.26 4.29
C ARG A 22 -11.90 -9.71 3.48
N MET A 23 -11.56 -8.46 3.77
CA MET A 23 -10.39 -7.78 3.20
C MET A 23 -9.41 -7.41 4.33
N LEU A 24 -8.12 -7.56 4.07
CA LEU A 24 -7.05 -7.02 4.90
C LEU A 24 -6.29 -5.93 4.13
N ASP A 25 -6.15 -4.77 4.73
CA ASP A 25 -5.22 -3.70 4.33
C ASP A 25 -4.06 -3.71 5.33
N THR A 26 -2.87 -4.13 4.90
CA THR A 26 -1.69 -4.24 5.77
C THR A 26 -0.75 -3.06 5.56
N GLY A 27 -0.18 -2.53 6.67
CA GLY A 27 0.52 -1.25 6.65
C GLY A 27 -0.44 -0.11 6.27
N ALA A 28 -1.66 -0.17 6.81
CA ALA A 28 -2.79 0.63 6.34
C ALA A 28 -2.71 2.13 6.67
N PHE A 29 -1.71 2.55 7.47
CA PHE A 29 -1.62 3.94 7.94
C PHE A 29 -2.93 4.35 8.64
N VAL A 30 -3.66 5.34 8.10
CA VAL A 30 -4.98 5.75 8.60
C VAL A 30 -6.14 5.01 7.89
N GLY A 31 -5.86 3.90 7.21
CA GLY A 31 -6.84 2.97 6.64
C GLY A 31 -7.71 3.54 5.51
N ALA A 32 -7.19 4.43 4.70
CA ALA A 32 -7.97 5.03 3.62
C ALA A 32 -8.51 3.98 2.63
N SER A 33 -7.68 3.00 2.24
CA SER A 33 -8.08 1.90 1.34
C SER A 33 -9.11 0.98 1.97
N ALA A 34 -8.91 0.58 3.25
CA ALA A 34 -9.85 -0.26 3.99
C ALA A 34 -11.23 0.42 4.16
N ARG A 35 -11.25 1.72 4.52
CA ARG A 35 -12.51 2.50 4.64
C ARG A 35 -13.23 2.59 3.30
N SER A 36 -12.49 2.91 2.22
CA SER A 36 -13.06 2.97 0.87
C SER A 36 -13.62 1.63 0.41
N ALA A 37 -12.94 0.52 0.73
CA ALA A 37 -13.41 -0.82 0.40
C ALA A 37 -14.68 -1.18 1.17
N ALA A 38 -14.72 -0.94 2.48
CA ALA A 38 -15.91 -1.19 3.31
C ALA A 38 -17.12 -0.39 2.81
N GLU A 39 -16.92 0.90 2.52
CA GLU A 39 -17.98 1.79 2.03
C GLU A 39 -18.51 1.39 0.66
N ALA A 40 -17.60 1.10 -0.27
CA ALA A 40 -17.97 0.83 -1.67
C ALA A 40 -18.57 -0.57 -1.88
N THR A 41 -18.17 -1.55 -1.06
CA THR A 41 -18.48 -2.97 -1.34
C THR A 41 -19.26 -3.68 -0.23
N GLY A 42 -19.33 -3.11 0.96
CA GLY A 42 -19.93 -3.75 2.15
C GLY A 42 -19.13 -4.95 2.67
N CYS A 43 -17.86 -5.10 2.31
CA CYS A 43 -16.99 -6.16 2.83
C CYS A 43 -16.63 -5.92 4.31
N ASP A 44 -16.23 -7.00 5.01
CA ASP A 44 -15.66 -6.93 6.37
C ASP A 44 -14.17 -6.54 6.26
N ALA A 45 -13.88 -5.23 6.38
CA ALA A 45 -12.57 -4.69 6.17
C ALA A 45 -11.75 -4.64 7.47
N PHE A 46 -10.50 -5.09 7.38
CA PHE A 46 -9.48 -5.03 8.43
C PHE A 46 -8.36 -4.10 7.99
N ALA A 47 -7.91 -3.21 8.88
CA ALA A 47 -6.75 -2.37 8.69
C ALA A 47 -5.71 -2.69 9.76
N SER A 48 -4.50 -3.04 9.35
CA SER A 48 -3.40 -3.32 10.27
C SER A 48 -2.21 -2.39 10.04
N ASP A 49 -1.61 -1.93 11.13
CA ASP A 49 -0.40 -1.11 11.12
C ASP A 49 0.38 -1.32 12.43
N LEU A 50 1.70 -1.09 12.42
CA LEU A 50 2.51 -1.08 13.63
C LEU A 50 2.28 0.16 14.49
N ASN A 51 1.91 1.29 13.87
CA ASN A 51 1.76 2.56 14.55
C ASN A 51 0.34 2.73 15.10
N LEU A 52 0.23 2.67 16.42
CA LEU A 52 -1.04 2.82 17.15
C LEU A 52 -1.71 4.19 16.94
N ASP A 53 -0.92 5.25 16.76
CA ASP A 53 -1.47 6.60 16.55
C ASP A 53 -2.15 6.70 15.19
N PHE A 54 -1.62 6.02 14.16
CA PHE A 54 -2.27 5.93 12.86
C PHE A 54 -3.59 5.19 12.93
N LEU A 55 -3.62 4.06 13.64
CA LEU A 55 -4.84 3.28 13.83
C LEU A 55 -5.90 4.05 14.61
N ALA A 56 -5.50 4.78 15.66
CA ALA A 56 -6.40 5.63 16.45
C ALA A 56 -6.98 6.75 15.58
N ALA A 57 -6.13 7.48 14.85
CA ALA A 57 -6.57 8.53 13.94
C ALA A 57 -7.53 8.00 12.85
N GLY A 58 -7.21 6.86 12.25
CA GLY A 58 -8.05 6.24 11.22
C GLY A 58 -9.43 5.84 11.72
N ARG A 59 -9.52 5.36 12.96
CA ARG A 59 -10.80 5.00 13.61
C ARG A 59 -11.73 6.20 13.79
N GLU A 60 -11.18 7.38 14.04
CA GLU A 60 -11.93 8.63 14.24
C GLU A 60 -12.34 9.30 12.92
N MET A 61 -11.71 8.89 11.78
CA MET A 61 -12.06 9.44 10.48
C MET A 61 -13.41 8.91 9.97
N PRO A 62 -14.09 9.63 9.05
CA PRO A 62 -15.31 9.15 8.39
C PRO A 62 -15.13 7.74 7.82
N GLY A 63 -16.07 6.85 8.10
CA GLY A 63 -16.01 5.44 7.73
C GLY A 63 -15.13 4.55 8.63
N GLY A 64 -14.38 5.13 9.56
CA GLY A 64 -13.47 4.39 10.45
C GLY A 64 -14.17 3.38 11.38
N ALA A 65 -15.40 3.66 11.78
CA ALA A 65 -16.21 2.75 12.61
C ALA A 65 -16.59 1.44 11.87
N GLY A 66 -16.58 1.43 10.54
CA GLY A 66 -16.87 0.26 9.70
C GLY A 66 -15.66 -0.64 9.46
N VAL A 67 -14.50 -0.31 10.00
CA VAL A 67 -13.24 -1.04 9.81
C VAL A 67 -12.78 -1.66 11.13
N ARG A 68 -12.19 -2.86 11.06
CA ARG A 68 -11.56 -3.53 12.20
C ARG A 68 -10.07 -3.18 12.23
N TRP A 69 -9.66 -2.49 13.28
CA TRP A 69 -8.30 -1.98 13.44
C TRP A 69 -7.45 -2.92 14.29
N VAL A 70 -6.30 -3.32 13.79
CA VAL A 70 -5.41 -4.31 14.42
C VAL A 70 -3.96 -3.81 14.41
N ALA A 71 -3.34 -3.74 15.58
CA ALA A 71 -1.91 -3.47 15.69
C ALA A 71 -1.13 -4.73 15.29
N ALA A 72 -0.37 -4.66 14.20
CA ALA A 72 0.36 -5.81 13.68
C ALA A 72 1.57 -5.42 12.83
N ASP A 73 2.58 -6.29 12.88
CA ASP A 73 3.70 -6.31 11.93
C ASP A 73 3.27 -7.03 10.66
N SER A 74 3.43 -6.39 9.49
CA SER A 74 3.12 -6.96 8.18
C SER A 74 3.96 -8.21 7.84
N GLY A 75 5.11 -8.38 8.50
CA GLY A 75 5.93 -9.59 8.41
C GLY A 75 5.46 -10.76 9.30
N ARG A 76 4.52 -10.48 10.23
CA ARG A 76 3.97 -11.48 11.18
C ARG A 76 2.56 -11.08 11.60
N LEU A 77 1.60 -11.34 10.75
CA LEU A 77 0.20 -10.97 10.96
C LEU A 77 -0.51 -11.91 11.97
N PRO A 78 -1.29 -11.37 12.93
CA PRO A 78 -1.95 -12.16 13.97
C PRO A 78 -3.26 -12.78 13.45
N PHE A 79 -3.27 -13.25 12.22
CA PHE A 79 -4.43 -13.87 11.58
C PHE A 79 -4.17 -15.33 11.22
N PRO A 80 -5.18 -16.20 11.28
CA PRO A 80 -5.08 -17.57 10.78
C PRO A 80 -4.81 -17.62 9.27
N ASP A 81 -4.31 -18.76 8.82
CA ASP A 81 -4.11 -19.06 7.41
C ASP A 81 -5.45 -18.99 6.66
N GLY A 82 -5.44 -18.41 5.47
CA GLY A 82 -6.60 -18.40 4.57
C GLY A 82 -7.78 -17.54 5.00
N GLN A 83 -7.58 -16.58 5.89
CA GLN A 83 -8.69 -15.80 6.47
C GLN A 83 -9.32 -14.81 5.47
N PHE A 84 -8.57 -14.25 4.52
CA PHE A 84 -8.98 -13.11 3.71
C PHE A 84 -9.18 -13.46 2.24
N GLN A 85 -10.31 -13.05 1.67
CA GLN A 85 -10.59 -13.17 0.24
C GLN A 85 -9.90 -12.07 -0.58
N SER A 86 -9.50 -10.96 0.07
CA SER A 86 -8.66 -9.93 -0.56
C SER A 86 -7.63 -9.42 0.42
N VAL A 87 -6.36 -9.34 -0.01
CA VAL A 87 -5.25 -8.81 0.80
C VAL A 87 -4.61 -7.66 0.04
N TRP A 88 -4.46 -6.54 0.70
CA TRP A 88 -3.93 -5.31 0.13
C TRP A 88 -2.67 -4.86 0.87
N ALA A 89 -1.69 -4.38 0.10
CA ALA A 89 -0.49 -3.71 0.62
C ALA A 89 -0.21 -2.48 -0.26
N MET A 90 -0.40 -1.29 0.33
CA MET A 90 -0.39 -0.03 -0.38
C MET A 90 0.78 0.85 0.08
N ASP A 91 1.88 0.87 -0.69
CA ASP A 91 3.13 1.60 -0.36
C ASP A 91 3.66 1.26 1.02
N THR A 92 3.74 -0.03 1.32
CA THR A 92 4.19 -0.56 2.60
C THR A 92 5.11 -1.76 2.42
N TYR A 93 5.67 -2.24 3.53
CA TYR A 93 6.45 -3.47 3.52
C TYR A 93 5.63 -4.67 3.06
N ILE A 94 6.16 -5.40 2.09
CA ILE A 94 5.55 -6.58 1.48
C ILE A 94 6.33 -7.83 1.91
N SER A 95 5.62 -8.74 2.59
CA SER A 95 6.09 -10.10 2.86
C SER A 95 5.28 -11.07 2.01
N VAL A 96 5.84 -11.53 0.89
CA VAL A 96 5.17 -12.45 -0.05
C VAL A 96 4.62 -13.67 0.67
N ARG A 97 5.45 -14.28 1.54
CA ARG A 97 5.07 -15.44 2.35
C ARG A 97 3.87 -15.15 3.26
N GLU A 98 3.90 -14.05 3.99
CA GLU A 98 2.90 -13.76 5.02
C GLU A 98 1.57 -13.32 4.41
N LEU A 99 1.60 -12.48 3.37
CA LEU A 99 0.41 -12.10 2.63
C LEU A 99 -0.23 -13.32 1.95
N SER A 100 0.59 -14.23 1.39
CA SER A 100 0.11 -15.47 0.80
C SER A 100 -0.50 -16.42 1.82
N ARG A 101 0.02 -16.46 3.04
CA ARG A 101 -0.48 -17.30 4.14
C ARG A 101 -1.87 -16.88 4.60
N VAL A 102 -2.08 -15.58 4.81
CA VAL A 102 -3.36 -15.08 5.33
C VAL A 102 -4.46 -14.99 4.26
N ALA A 103 -4.09 -14.99 2.97
CA ALA A 103 -5.06 -15.01 1.87
C ALA A 103 -5.71 -16.39 1.71
N ALA A 104 -6.99 -16.41 1.36
CA ALA A 104 -7.75 -17.64 1.12
C ALA A 104 -7.06 -18.53 0.07
N PRO A 105 -7.10 -19.86 0.23
CA PRO A 105 -6.38 -20.78 -0.66
C PRO A 105 -6.94 -20.84 -2.09
N ALA A 106 -8.17 -20.37 -2.29
CA ALA A 106 -8.82 -20.28 -3.59
C ALA A 106 -9.67 -19.00 -3.69
N GLU A 107 -9.85 -18.51 -4.91
CA GLU A 107 -10.66 -17.31 -5.21
C GLU A 107 -10.20 -16.04 -4.45
N ALA A 108 -8.94 -15.99 -4.03
CA ALA A 108 -8.39 -14.81 -3.38
C ALA A 108 -7.82 -13.83 -4.39
N THR A 109 -7.89 -12.54 -4.03
CA THR A 109 -7.18 -11.46 -4.72
C THR A 109 -6.10 -10.86 -3.83
N LEU A 110 -4.98 -10.50 -4.44
CA LEU A 110 -3.92 -9.71 -3.83
C LEU A 110 -3.79 -8.41 -4.61
N CYS A 111 -3.91 -7.29 -3.93
CA CYS A 111 -3.83 -5.95 -4.52
C CYS A 111 -2.63 -5.22 -3.94
N LEU A 112 -1.71 -4.83 -4.79
CA LEU A 112 -0.47 -4.15 -4.39
C LEU A 112 -0.36 -2.80 -5.08
N ASN A 113 0.13 -1.82 -4.34
CA ASN A 113 0.67 -0.56 -4.84
C ASN A 113 2.07 -0.44 -4.28
N CYS A 114 3.08 -0.56 -5.11
CA CYS A 114 4.45 -0.66 -4.61
C CYS A 114 5.49 -0.22 -5.63
N GLU A 115 6.66 0.08 -5.09
CA GLU A 115 7.86 0.27 -5.87
C GLU A 115 8.29 -1.05 -6.52
N VAL A 116 8.77 -0.95 -7.75
CA VAL A 116 9.40 -2.06 -8.47
C VAL A 116 10.72 -1.61 -9.05
N PRO A 117 11.80 -2.40 -8.94
CA PRO A 117 13.04 -2.09 -9.63
C PRO A 117 12.81 -2.02 -11.13
N THR A 118 13.45 -1.10 -11.81
CA THR A 118 13.49 -1.09 -13.28
C THR A 118 14.78 -1.78 -13.73
N ASP A 119 14.78 -2.41 -14.91
CA ASP A 119 15.94 -2.93 -15.62
C ASP A 119 16.81 -4.02 -14.94
N ALA A 120 17.91 -3.62 -14.32
CA ALA A 120 19.03 -4.48 -13.88
C ALA A 120 18.66 -5.61 -12.90
N ARG A 121 17.46 -5.61 -12.34
CA ARG A 121 16.94 -6.66 -11.42
C ARG A 121 15.74 -7.42 -12.00
N GLY A 122 15.52 -7.33 -13.32
CA GLY A 122 14.39 -7.99 -13.98
C GLY A 122 13.06 -7.22 -13.89
N GLY A 123 13.05 -6.03 -13.29
CA GLY A 123 11.90 -5.13 -13.27
C GLY A 123 10.62 -5.75 -12.70
N ALA A 124 9.49 -5.35 -13.29
CA ALA A 124 8.18 -5.86 -12.91
C ALA A 124 8.01 -7.37 -13.18
N GLU A 125 8.72 -7.93 -14.15
CA GLU A 125 8.67 -9.38 -14.48
C GLU A 125 9.21 -10.21 -13.32
N ALA A 126 10.40 -9.89 -12.79
CA ALA A 126 10.97 -10.60 -11.65
C ALA A 126 10.09 -10.49 -10.40
N PHE A 127 9.46 -9.33 -10.19
CA PHE A 127 8.49 -9.14 -9.11
C PHE A 127 7.25 -10.03 -9.28
N ILE A 128 6.74 -10.15 -10.52
CA ILE A 128 5.59 -11.01 -10.83
C ILE A 128 5.94 -12.49 -10.64
N ASP A 129 7.14 -12.90 -11.09
CA ASP A 129 7.61 -14.28 -10.98
C ASP A 129 7.74 -14.73 -9.51
N GLU A 130 8.20 -13.86 -8.62
CA GLU A 130 8.23 -14.14 -7.18
C GLU A 130 6.85 -14.52 -6.63
N TRP A 131 5.79 -13.83 -7.06
CA TRP A 131 4.42 -14.15 -6.64
C TRP A 131 3.92 -15.47 -7.24
N ALA A 132 4.35 -15.81 -8.45
CA ALA A 132 3.97 -17.06 -9.11
C ALA A 132 4.46 -18.30 -8.33
N GLU A 133 5.61 -18.23 -7.66
CA GLU A 133 6.13 -19.30 -6.79
C GLU A 133 5.18 -19.60 -5.60
N TYR A 134 4.36 -18.63 -5.20
CA TYR A 134 3.35 -18.77 -4.14
C TYR A 134 1.94 -19.05 -4.69
N GLY A 135 1.82 -19.40 -5.98
CA GLY A 135 0.58 -19.79 -6.62
C GLY A 135 -0.30 -18.61 -7.08
N TRP A 136 0.27 -17.40 -7.16
CA TRP A 136 -0.42 -16.23 -7.65
C TRP A 136 -0.22 -16.04 -9.15
N GLN A 137 -1.28 -15.61 -9.85
CA GLN A 137 -1.25 -15.26 -11.26
C GLN A 137 -1.60 -13.78 -11.42
N LEU A 138 -0.84 -13.06 -12.22
CA LEU A 138 -1.13 -11.66 -12.53
C LEU A 138 -2.45 -11.54 -13.28
N ALA A 139 -3.39 -10.79 -12.72
CA ALA A 139 -4.70 -10.51 -13.29
C ALA A 139 -4.86 -9.06 -13.79
N GLY A 140 -3.98 -8.17 -13.35
CA GLY A 140 -3.96 -6.77 -13.79
C GLY A 140 -2.71 -6.04 -13.32
N HIS A 141 -2.20 -5.16 -14.16
CA HIS A 141 -1.07 -4.29 -13.85
C HIS A 141 -1.31 -2.90 -14.45
N LYS A 142 -0.89 -1.87 -13.73
CA LYS A 142 -0.86 -0.50 -14.21
C LYS A 142 0.44 0.15 -13.76
N ASP A 143 1.20 0.69 -14.72
CA ASP A 143 2.39 1.50 -14.42
C ASP A 143 1.97 2.83 -13.80
N MET A 144 2.53 3.13 -12.63
CA MET A 144 2.29 4.34 -11.84
C MET A 144 3.57 5.18 -11.66
N SER A 145 4.63 4.89 -12.42
CA SER A 145 5.93 5.54 -12.25
C SER A 145 5.88 7.06 -12.46
N ASN A 146 5.06 7.52 -13.42
CA ASN A 146 4.84 8.94 -13.62
C ASN A 146 4.06 9.58 -12.45
N ASP A 147 3.02 8.91 -11.94
CA ASP A 147 2.25 9.37 -10.77
C ASP A 147 3.15 9.44 -9.52
N ALA A 148 4.05 8.47 -9.35
CA ALA A 148 5.04 8.45 -8.27
C ALA A 148 6.01 9.64 -8.40
N THR A 149 6.56 9.89 -9.57
CA THR A 149 7.45 11.04 -9.84
C THR A 149 6.77 12.36 -9.50
N VAL A 150 5.52 12.56 -9.92
CA VAL A 150 4.73 13.77 -9.62
C VAL A 150 4.47 13.89 -8.13
N THR A 151 4.15 12.79 -7.46
CA THR A 151 3.88 12.75 -6.01
C THR A 151 5.12 13.13 -5.20
N TRP A 152 6.27 12.53 -5.50
CA TRP A 152 7.53 12.82 -4.82
C TRP A 152 8.01 14.24 -5.06
N ARG A 153 7.89 14.76 -6.29
CA ARG A 153 8.20 16.15 -6.60
C ARG A 153 7.31 17.13 -5.84
N THR A 154 6.03 16.82 -5.74
CA THR A 154 5.07 17.64 -4.97
C THR A 154 5.38 17.62 -3.48
N ALA A 155 5.72 16.46 -2.93
CA ALA A 155 6.08 16.31 -1.53
C ALA A 155 7.38 17.08 -1.18
N GLU A 156 8.39 16.99 -2.04
CA GLU A 156 9.64 17.74 -1.90
C GLU A 156 9.38 19.25 -1.92
N ALA A 157 8.68 19.76 -2.93
CA ALA A 157 8.34 21.18 -3.06
C ALA A 157 7.55 21.68 -1.84
N GLU A 158 6.60 20.90 -1.33
CA GLU A 158 5.81 21.26 -0.15
C GLU A 158 6.67 21.27 1.13
N MET A 159 7.59 20.33 1.29
CA MET A 159 8.53 20.35 2.41
C MET A 159 9.45 21.57 2.39
N VAL A 160 9.97 21.94 1.21
CA VAL A 160 10.80 23.14 1.05
C VAL A 160 9.98 24.40 1.34
N ARG A 161 8.78 24.51 0.79
CA ARG A 161 7.87 25.66 0.99
C ARG A 161 7.50 25.85 2.45
N ARG A 162 7.28 24.76 3.19
CA ARG A 162 6.86 24.77 4.62
C ARG A 162 8.01 24.52 5.59
N ARG A 163 9.24 24.71 5.17
CA ARG A 163 10.43 24.49 6.00
C ARG A 163 10.30 25.05 7.42
N PRO A 164 9.91 26.33 7.64
CA PRO A 164 9.82 26.88 8.99
C PRO A 164 8.88 26.09 9.91
N PHE A 165 7.74 25.63 9.38
CA PHE A 165 6.77 24.80 10.10
C PHE A 165 7.37 23.45 10.51
N PHE A 166 8.07 22.79 9.57
CA PHE A 166 8.63 21.46 9.84
C PHE A 166 9.82 21.54 10.80
N GLU A 167 10.68 22.56 10.67
CA GLU A 167 11.80 22.77 11.58
C GLU A 167 11.33 23.12 13.00
N ASP A 168 10.31 23.95 13.15
CA ASP A 168 9.71 24.27 14.45
C ASP A 168 9.09 23.04 15.12
N ARG A 169 8.36 22.24 14.35
CA ARG A 169 7.61 21.07 14.85
C ARG A 169 8.49 19.87 15.17
N TYR A 170 9.52 19.61 14.36
CA TYR A 170 10.31 18.38 14.42
C TYR A 170 11.80 18.60 14.61
N GLY A 171 12.28 19.84 14.46
CA GLY A 171 13.68 20.22 14.50
C GLY A 171 14.36 20.15 13.13
N THR A 172 15.42 20.96 12.97
CA THR A 172 16.16 21.09 11.69
C THR A 172 16.78 19.77 11.23
N ARG A 173 17.36 18.97 12.15
CA ARG A 173 18.03 17.72 11.77
C ARG A 173 17.09 16.64 11.23
N PRO A 174 15.94 16.34 11.85
CA PRO A 174 14.93 15.47 11.27
C PRO A 174 14.37 15.97 9.94
N TYR A 175 14.11 17.29 9.84
CA TYR A 175 13.67 17.91 8.59
C TYR A 175 14.65 17.66 7.43
N LEU A 176 15.93 17.94 7.62
CA LEU A 176 16.95 17.75 6.58
C LEU A 176 17.09 16.28 6.17
N ARG A 177 17.02 15.34 7.14
CA ARG A 177 17.03 13.90 6.83
C ARG A 177 15.84 13.48 5.97
N GLN A 178 14.65 13.97 6.30
CA GLN A 178 13.44 13.65 5.55
C GLN A 178 13.48 14.24 4.13
N LEU A 179 13.98 15.48 4.01
CA LEU A 179 14.15 16.13 2.71
C LEU A 179 15.14 15.37 1.82
N ASP A 180 16.29 14.96 2.38
CA ASP A 180 17.31 14.17 1.68
C ASP A 180 16.72 12.82 1.18
N MET A 181 15.92 12.15 2.00
CA MET A 181 15.22 10.93 1.61
C MET A 181 14.25 11.18 0.44
N LEU A 182 13.43 12.24 0.51
CA LEU A 182 12.50 12.58 -0.57
C LEU A 182 13.23 12.92 -1.87
N MET A 183 14.32 13.67 -1.80
CA MET A 183 15.15 14.00 -2.97
C MET A 183 15.78 12.76 -3.58
N SER A 184 16.28 11.85 -2.75
CA SER A 184 16.84 10.57 -3.22
C SER A 184 15.79 9.71 -3.93
N MET A 185 14.59 9.63 -3.37
CA MET A 185 13.45 8.94 -4.00
C MET A 185 13.09 9.59 -5.34
N LEU A 186 12.90 10.90 -5.38
CA LEU A 186 12.59 11.62 -6.61
C LEU A 186 13.63 11.37 -7.71
N LEU A 187 14.92 11.46 -7.36
CA LEU A 187 16.01 11.21 -8.30
C LEU A 187 15.99 9.77 -8.86
N SER A 188 15.68 8.76 -8.07
CA SER A 188 15.62 7.38 -8.54
C SER A 188 14.51 7.19 -9.59
N TYR A 189 13.36 7.83 -9.41
CA TYR A 189 12.29 7.83 -10.41
C TYR A 189 12.65 8.62 -11.67
N GLU A 190 13.25 9.82 -11.52
CA GLU A 190 13.67 10.66 -12.67
C GLU A 190 14.76 9.99 -13.52
N ARG A 191 15.61 9.15 -12.90
CA ARG A 191 16.63 8.37 -13.57
C ARG A 191 16.15 7.02 -14.11
N HIS A 192 14.87 6.70 -13.92
CA HIS A 192 14.30 5.39 -14.25
C HIS A 192 15.02 4.20 -13.56
N GLU A 193 15.62 4.43 -12.40
CA GLU A 193 16.22 3.40 -11.56
C GLU A 193 15.16 2.69 -10.70
N GLN A 194 14.01 3.36 -10.51
CA GLN A 194 12.86 2.91 -9.74
C GLN A 194 11.58 3.11 -10.55
N GLY A 195 10.73 2.10 -10.60
CA GLY A 195 9.37 2.18 -11.10
C GLY A 195 8.35 2.05 -9.98
N HIS A 196 7.09 2.21 -10.32
CA HIS A 196 5.96 2.03 -9.42
C HIS A 196 4.79 1.37 -10.13
N GLY A 197 4.09 0.46 -9.46
CA GLY A 197 3.00 -0.26 -10.09
C GLY A 197 1.83 -0.58 -9.18
N LEU A 198 0.65 -0.61 -9.80
CA LEU A 198 -0.50 -1.31 -9.24
C LEU A 198 -0.53 -2.72 -9.80
N PHE A 199 -0.71 -3.70 -8.93
CA PHE A 199 -0.83 -5.10 -9.31
C PHE A 199 -2.06 -5.72 -8.68
N VAL A 200 -2.74 -6.53 -9.45
CA VAL A 200 -3.79 -7.44 -8.96
C VAL A 200 -3.40 -8.84 -9.33
N PHE A 201 -3.25 -9.69 -8.33
CA PHE A 201 -3.03 -11.12 -8.52
C PHE A 201 -4.25 -11.91 -8.06
N ARG A 202 -4.39 -13.13 -8.60
CA ARG A 202 -5.44 -14.10 -8.24
C ARG A 202 -4.87 -15.49 -8.07
N ARG A 203 -5.55 -16.28 -7.26
CA ARG A 203 -5.34 -17.72 -7.16
C ARG A 203 -6.66 -18.47 -6.90
#